data_3339e0c39b27aea76bf6650698e2e4ba
#
_entry.id   3339e0c39b27aea76bf6650698e2e4ba
#
_cell.length_a   1.000
_cell.length_b   1.000
_cell.length_c   1.000
_cell.angle_alpha   90.00
_cell.angle_beta   90.00
_cell.angle_gamma   90.00
#
_symmetry.space_group_name_H-M   'P 1'
#
loop_
_entity.id
_entity.type
_entity.pdbx_description
1 polymer ?
#
loop_
_entity_poly.entity_id
_entity_poly.type
_entity_poly.pdbx_seq_one_letter_code
_entity_poly.pdbx_strand_id
1 'polypeptide(L)'
;IPAAHMRQFTPENLDDVETVVVETDLLIIGGGNAGCFVATEAALVDPGVRVTIMEKAEIMRSGACSAGMDAINTYIPEGKTPEDLVRWSRAQVGGGPLREDLALSNARELNESVDDLERWGLPILRDEQGRIRYRGKWDISIHGEQLKPIMAEKALESGADVYNRVTATALIMHEGRCTGAMGFGVRDGKFYIFRAKATVVSTGGAGTLYKSYT
;
A
#
# COMPACT_ATOMS: atom_id res chain seq x y z
N ILE A 1 -6.01 10.70 22.51
CA ILE A 1 -4.89 11.55 22.98
C ILE A 1 -5.54 12.74 23.68
N PRO A 2 -5.20 13.04 24.94
CA PRO A 2 -5.75 14.22 25.64
C PRO A 2 -5.37 15.49 24.85
N ALA A 3 -6.33 16.39 24.69
CA ALA A 3 -6.15 17.66 23.95
C ALA A 3 -4.96 18.52 24.46
N ALA A 4 -4.57 18.32 25.73
CA ALA A 4 -3.43 19.00 26.35
C ALA A 4 -2.06 18.67 25.73
N HIS A 5 -1.96 17.61 24.89
CA HIS A 5 -0.72 17.23 24.21
C HIS A 5 -0.71 17.63 22.73
N MET A 6 -1.74 18.29 22.24
CA MET A 6 -1.77 18.78 20.87
C MET A 6 -1.10 20.17 20.83
N ARG A 7 0.06 20.25 20.20
CA ARG A 7 0.72 21.53 19.92
C ARG A 7 -0.10 22.30 18.88
N GLN A 8 -0.54 23.51 19.23
CA GLN A 8 -1.17 24.39 18.25
C GLN A 8 -0.09 25.18 17.52
N PHE A 9 -0.11 25.12 16.20
CA PHE A 9 0.74 25.93 15.35
C PHE A 9 -0.03 27.15 14.86
N THR A 10 0.53 28.33 15.08
CA THR A 10 0.03 29.59 14.55
C THR A 10 1.05 30.15 13.55
N PRO A 11 0.67 31.09 12.66
CA PRO A 11 1.61 31.70 11.73
C PRO A 11 2.86 32.30 12.41
N GLU A 12 2.70 32.80 13.65
CA GLU A 12 3.77 33.42 14.43
C GLU A 12 4.80 32.43 14.99
N ASN A 13 4.45 31.14 15.06
CA ASN A 13 5.35 30.09 15.60
C ASN A 13 5.77 29.04 14.58
N LEU A 14 5.56 29.26 13.27
CA LEU A 14 5.99 28.32 12.23
C LEU A 14 7.51 28.19 12.13
N ASP A 15 8.25 29.25 12.47
CA ASP A 15 9.73 29.23 12.47
C ASP A 15 10.30 28.27 13.52
N ASP A 16 9.51 27.90 14.54
CA ASP A 16 9.88 26.95 15.59
C ASP A 16 9.65 25.48 15.17
N VAL A 17 9.14 25.22 13.97
CA VAL A 17 8.85 23.86 13.52
C VAL A 17 10.15 23.14 13.17
N GLU A 18 10.47 22.10 13.96
CA GLU A 18 11.61 21.24 13.67
C GLU A 18 11.44 20.56 12.31
N THR A 19 12.44 20.67 11.45
CA THR A 19 12.47 20.01 10.14
C THR A 19 13.42 18.83 10.17
N VAL A 20 12.88 17.65 9.77
CA VAL A 20 13.64 16.41 9.64
C VAL A 20 13.86 16.14 8.15
N VAL A 21 15.12 16.00 7.74
CA VAL A 21 15.47 15.61 6.37
C VAL A 21 15.91 14.16 6.34
N VAL A 22 15.28 13.38 5.47
CA VAL A 22 15.54 11.93 5.27
C VAL A 22 16.04 11.72 3.85
N GLU A 23 17.18 11.04 3.70
CA GLU A 23 17.75 10.65 2.41
C GLU A 23 17.51 9.15 2.19
N THR A 24 16.94 8.76 1.06
CA THR A 24 16.65 7.38 0.71
C THR A 24 16.84 7.11 -0.78
N ASP A 25 16.91 5.86 -1.19
CA ASP A 25 16.98 5.51 -2.61
C ASP A 25 15.56 5.39 -3.19
N LEU A 26 14.66 4.72 -2.46
CA LEU A 26 13.25 4.56 -2.82
C LEU A 26 12.35 5.07 -1.70
N LEU A 27 11.56 6.10 -1.99
CA LEU A 27 10.49 6.57 -1.12
C LEU A 27 9.17 5.94 -1.53
N ILE A 28 8.45 5.37 -0.59
CA ILE A 28 7.10 4.83 -0.77
C ILE A 28 6.12 5.67 0.05
N ILE A 29 5.14 6.30 -0.60
CA ILE A 29 4.10 7.08 0.07
C ILE A 29 2.87 6.22 0.25
N GLY A 30 2.64 5.78 1.50
CA GLY A 30 1.56 4.88 1.89
C GLY A 30 2.02 3.45 2.14
N GLY A 31 1.92 3.01 3.39
CA GLY A 31 2.25 1.66 3.88
C GLY A 31 1.07 0.69 3.82
N GLY A 32 0.14 0.84 2.87
CA GLY A 32 -0.90 -0.14 2.57
C GLY A 32 -0.33 -1.40 1.91
N ASN A 33 -1.19 -2.29 1.39
CA ASN A 33 -0.74 -3.52 0.73
C ASN A 33 0.27 -3.24 -0.38
N ALA A 34 -0.05 -2.33 -1.30
CA ALA A 34 0.84 -1.99 -2.41
C ALA A 34 2.21 -1.49 -1.92
N GLY A 35 2.23 -0.61 -0.92
CA GLY A 35 3.49 -0.09 -0.37
C GLY A 35 4.34 -1.16 0.31
N CYS A 36 3.71 -2.08 1.05
CA CYS A 36 4.42 -3.19 1.67
C CYS A 36 5.02 -4.14 0.64
N PHE A 37 4.26 -4.51 -0.41
CA PHE A 37 4.78 -5.34 -1.50
C PHE A 37 5.96 -4.66 -2.21
N VAL A 38 5.82 -3.38 -2.57
CA VAL A 38 6.91 -2.63 -3.22
C VAL A 38 8.17 -2.63 -2.36
N ALA A 39 8.07 -2.47 -1.05
CA ALA A 39 9.22 -2.48 -0.15
C ALA A 39 9.90 -3.86 -0.14
N THR A 40 9.12 -4.93 -0.05
CA THR A 40 9.62 -6.30 -0.04
C THR A 40 10.30 -6.65 -1.38
N GLU A 41 9.64 -6.37 -2.50
CA GLU A 41 10.17 -6.64 -3.85
C GLU A 41 11.42 -5.82 -4.16
N ALA A 42 11.45 -4.54 -3.76
CA ALA A 42 12.63 -3.70 -3.97
C ALA A 42 13.89 -4.29 -3.30
N ALA A 43 13.75 -4.80 -2.08
CA ALA A 43 14.84 -5.43 -1.35
C ALA A 43 15.25 -6.80 -1.93
N LEU A 44 14.32 -7.55 -2.54
CA LEU A 44 14.63 -8.78 -3.25
C LEU A 44 15.43 -8.51 -4.54
N VAL A 45 15.09 -7.45 -5.27
CA VAL A 45 15.78 -7.06 -6.52
C VAL A 45 17.16 -6.46 -6.23
N ASP A 46 17.27 -5.61 -5.21
CA ASP A 46 18.53 -4.98 -4.78
C ASP A 46 18.60 -4.95 -3.25
N PRO A 47 19.30 -5.92 -2.62
CA PRO A 47 19.46 -5.95 -1.16
C PRO A 47 20.19 -4.74 -0.57
N GLY A 48 20.83 -3.92 -1.41
CA GLY A 48 21.52 -2.69 -0.98
C GLY A 48 20.64 -1.44 -1.04
N VAL A 49 19.43 -1.52 -1.60
CA VAL A 49 18.54 -0.38 -1.74
C VAL A 49 18.02 0.09 -0.38
N ARG A 50 18.13 1.39 -0.10
CA ARG A 50 17.50 2.00 1.08
C ARG A 50 16.07 2.35 0.75
N VAL A 51 15.12 1.67 1.41
CA VAL A 51 13.68 1.88 1.23
C VAL A 51 13.12 2.62 2.43
N THR A 52 12.37 3.67 2.18
CA THR A 52 11.66 4.43 3.22
C THR A 52 10.17 4.47 2.91
N ILE A 53 9.34 4.11 3.90
CA ILE A 53 7.88 4.20 3.80
C ILE A 53 7.39 5.38 4.64
N MET A 54 6.69 6.31 4.00
CA MET A 54 6.00 7.41 4.65
C MET A 54 4.52 7.03 4.82
N GLU A 55 4.10 6.76 6.07
CA GLU A 55 2.76 6.25 6.37
C GLU A 55 1.99 7.22 7.28
N LYS A 56 0.81 7.67 6.83
CA LYS A 56 -0.01 8.62 7.59
C LYS A 56 -0.63 8.05 8.88
N ALA A 57 -0.80 6.73 8.94
CA ALA A 57 -1.35 6.03 10.09
C ALA A 57 -0.27 5.20 10.80
N GLU A 58 -0.43 3.91 10.86
CA GLU A 58 0.50 2.97 11.48
C GLU A 58 0.57 1.74 10.58
N ILE A 59 1.76 1.34 10.16
CA ILE A 59 1.96 0.37 9.09
C ILE A 59 1.29 -0.99 9.39
N MET A 60 1.26 -1.44 10.63
CA MET A 60 0.64 -2.71 11.02
C MET A 60 -0.87 -2.73 10.80
N ARG A 61 -1.53 -1.56 10.73
CA ARG A 61 -2.97 -1.43 10.69
C ARG A 61 -3.47 -0.36 9.71
N SER A 62 -2.65 0.03 8.73
CA SER A 62 -3.02 1.02 7.71
C SER A 62 -3.52 0.37 6.42
N GLY A 63 -4.22 1.18 5.62
CA GLY A 63 -4.79 0.78 4.34
C GLY A 63 -6.15 0.08 4.44
N ALA A 64 -6.80 -0.11 3.30
CA ALA A 64 -8.15 -0.69 3.23
C ALA A 64 -8.22 -2.14 3.76
N CYS A 65 -7.16 -2.92 3.53
CA CYS A 65 -7.11 -4.32 3.97
C CYS A 65 -6.91 -4.51 5.48
N SER A 66 -6.67 -3.42 6.23
CA SER A 66 -6.50 -3.49 7.69
C SER A 66 -7.81 -3.74 8.47
N ALA A 67 -8.95 -3.56 7.81
CA ALA A 67 -10.27 -3.76 8.43
C ALA A 67 -10.65 -5.24 8.62
N GLY A 68 -9.80 -6.16 8.16
CA GLY A 68 -10.09 -7.59 8.17
C GLY A 68 -10.95 -7.97 6.96
N MET A 69 -10.33 -8.63 6.00
CA MET A 69 -11.00 -9.12 4.79
C MET A 69 -11.18 -10.63 4.90
N ASP A 70 -12.31 -11.14 4.46
CA ASP A 70 -12.60 -12.57 4.43
C ASP A 70 -12.32 -13.21 3.06
N ALA A 71 -11.86 -12.40 2.11
CA ALA A 71 -11.55 -12.84 0.75
C ALA A 71 -10.47 -12.00 0.08
N ILE A 72 -9.73 -12.63 -0.83
CA ILE A 72 -9.04 -11.95 -1.92
C ILE A 72 -10.00 -11.93 -3.10
N ASN A 73 -10.41 -10.73 -3.53
CA ASN A 73 -11.51 -10.53 -4.48
C ASN A 73 -11.12 -10.79 -5.94
N THR A 74 -9.87 -11.13 -6.19
CA THR A 74 -9.40 -11.54 -7.52
C THR A 74 -8.40 -12.69 -7.36
N TYR A 75 -8.67 -13.79 -8.07
CA TYR A 75 -7.79 -14.95 -8.19
C TYR A 75 -8.19 -15.69 -9.48
N ILE A 76 -7.24 -16.13 -10.26
CA ILE A 76 -7.50 -16.82 -11.53
C ILE A 76 -7.66 -18.32 -11.28
N PRO A 77 -8.89 -18.88 -11.40
CA PRO A 77 -9.11 -20.30 -11.20
C PRO A 77 -8.42 -21.15 -12.28
N GLU A 78 -8.20 -22.41 -11.95
CA GLU A 78 -7.71 -23.40 -12.92
C GLU A 78 -8.55 -23.39 -14.21
N GLY A 79 -7.90 -23.44 -15.36
CA GLY A 79 -8.54 -23.39 -16.68
C GLY A 79 -9.04 -22.03 -17.11
N LYS A 80 -8.72 -20.96 -16.36
CA LYS A 80 -8.96 -19.55 -16.73
C LYS A 80 -7.64 -18.83 -17.02
N THR A 81 -7.75 -17.70 -17.72
CA THR A 81 -6.60 -16.89 -18.12
C THR A 81 -6.71 -15.47 -17.55
N PRO A 82 -5.57 -14.72 -17.51
CA PRO A 82 -5.57 -13.29 -17.18
C PRO A 82 -6.55 -12.49 -18.05
N GLU A 83 -6.66 -12.81 -19.33
CA GLU A 83 -7.57 -12.16 -20.27
C GLU A 83 -9.05 -12.44 -19.94
N ASP A 84 -9.37 -13.63 -19.40
CA ASP A 84 -10.72 -13.95 -18.92
C ASP A 84 -11.10 -13.07 -17.73
N LEU A 85 -10.16 -12.80 -16.81
CA LEU A 85 -10.37 -11.90 -15.67
C LEU A 85 -10.59 -10.45 -16.14
N VAL A 86 -9.80 -9.98 -17.09
CA VAL A 86 -9.95 -8.62 -17.66
C VAL A 86 -11.30 -8.48 -18.36
N ARG A 87 -11.71 -9.48 -19.14
CA ARG A 87 -13.02 -9.50 -19.82
C ARG A 87 -14.18 -9.47 -18.80
N TRP A 88 -14.06 -10.22 -17.73
CA TRP A 88 -15.03 -10.19 -16.64
C TRP A 88 -15.07 -8.84 -15.95
N SER A 89 -13.90 -8.25 -15.62
CA SER A 89 -13.79 -6.93 -14.99
C SER A 89 -14.44 -5.84 -15.85
N ARG A 90 -14.24 -5.87 -17.17
CA ARG A 90 -14.88 -4.96 -18.12
C ARG A 90 -16.42 -5.04 -18.02
N ALA A 91 -16.97 -6.25 -17.89
CA ALA A 91 -18.40 -6.42 -17.75
C ALA A 91 -18.93 -5.85 -16.41
N GLN A 92 -18.13 -5.91 -15.34
CA GLN A 92 -18.53 -5.38 -14.02
C GLN A 92 -18.62 -3.85 -13.99
N VAL A 93 -17.74 -3.15 -14.71
CA VAL A 93 -17.76 -1.68 -14.72
C VAL A 93 -18.86 -1.08 -15.63
N GLY A 94 -19.70 -1.94 -16.24
CA GLY A 94 -20.89 -1.50 -16.97
C GLY A 94 -20.61 -0.54 -18.15
N GLY A 95 -19.46 -0.66 -18.80
CA GLY A 95 -19.00 0.26 -19.86
C GLY A 95 -18.28 1.51 -19.35
N GLY A 96 -18.02 1.61 -18.04
CA GLY A 96 -17.18 2.66 -17.47
C GLY A 96 -15.71 2.50 -17.89
N PRO A 97 -14.86 3.50 -17.60
CA PRO A 97 -13.45 3.47 -17.97
C PRO A 97 -12.69 2.37 -17.21
N LEU A 98 -12.01 1.50 -17.95
CA LEU A 98 -11.09 0.50 -17.43
C LEU A 98 -9.78 0.57 -18.23
N ARG A 99 -8.67 0.75 -17.52
CA ARG A 99 -7.32 0.62 -18.08
C ARG A 99 -6.99 -0.88 -18.20
N GLU A 100 -7.38 -1.49 -19.32
CA GLU A 100 -7.25 -2.94 -19.53
C GLU A 100 -5.79 -3.39 -19.60
N ASP A 101 -4.91 -2.53 -20.08
CA ASP A 101 -3.48 -2.76 -20.07
C ASP A 101 -2.93 -2.94 -18.64
N LEU A 102 -3.35 -2.08 -17.71
CA LEU A 102 -2.99 -2.20 -16.30
C LEU A 102 -3.69 -3.39 -15.62
N ALA A 103 -4.96 -3.62 -15.93
CA ALA A 103 -5.71 -4.77 -15.43
C ALA A 103 -5.08 -6.09 -15.86
N LEU A 104 -4.61 -6.18 -17.12
CA LEU A 104 -3.94 -7.37 -17.64
C LEU A 104 -2.55 -7.57 -17.02
N SER A 105 -1.78 -6.49 -16.85
CA SER A 105 -0.48 -6.55 -16.17
C SER A 105 -0.64 -7.08 -14.75
N ASN A 106 -1.61 -6.54 -13.99
CA ASN A 106 -1.94 -7.02 -12.64
C ASN A 106 -2.39 -8.49 -12.65
N ALA A 107 -3.27 -8.88 -13.58
CA ALA A 107 -3.81 -10.22 -13.64
C ALA A 107 -2.74 -11.30 -13.90
N ARG A 108 -1.67 -10.97 -14.62
CA ARG A 108 -0.58 -11.92 -14.92
C ARG A 108 0.23 -12.31 -13.70
N GLU A 109 0.41 -11.39 -12.75
CA GLU A 109 1.21 -11.59 -11.53
C GLU A 109 0.35 -11.96 -10.31
N LEU A 110 -0.98 -11.98 -10.48
CA LEU A 110 -1.94 -12.05 -9.38
C LEU A 110 -1.81 -13.33 -8.56
N ASN A 111 -1.81 -14.50 -9.21
CA ASN A 111 -1.77 -15.78 -8.50
C ASN A 111 -0.42 -15.98 -7.80
N GLU A 112 0.69 -15.58 -8.44
CA GLU A 112 2.01 -15.62 -7.82
C GLU A 112 2.08 -14.73 -6.57
N SER A 113 1.50 -13.53 -6.62
CA SER A 113 1.40 -12.66 -5.43
C SER A 113 0.58 -13.29 -4.31
N VAL A 114 -0.46 -14.08 -4.63
CA VAL A 114 -1.23 -14.83 -3.64
C VAL A 114 -0.43 -15.99 -3.06
N ASP A 115 0.35 -16.69 -3.88
CA ASP A 115 1.25 -17.74 -3.41
C ASP A 115 2.34 -17.18 -2.49
N ASP A 116 2.83 -15.96 -2.74
CA ASP A 116 3.75 -15.25 -1.84
C ASP A 116 3.09 -14.98 -0.49
N LEU A 117 1.87 -14.48 -0.49
CA LEU A 117 1.12 -14.26 0.76
C LEU A 117 0.95 -15.55 1.57
N GLU A 118 0.63 -16.68 0.91
CA GLU A 118 0.53 -17.98 1.56
C GLU A 118 1.89 -18.43 2.13
N ARG A 119 2.98 -18.25 1.36
CA ARG A 119 4.35 -18.52 1.84
C ARG A 119 4.76 -17.64 3.02
N TRP A 120 4.25 -16.42 3.10
CA TRP A 120 4.45 -15.51 4.23
C TRP A 120 3.57 -15.83 5.43
N GLY A 121 2.68 -16.81 5.30
CA GLY A 121 1.85 -17.31 6.39
C GLY A 121 0.40 -16.84 6.38
N LEU A 122 -0.10 -16.24 5.29
CA LEU A 122 -1.52 -15.92 5.18
C LEU A 122 -2.33 -17.21 5.04
N PRO A 123 -3.30 -17.49 5.95
CA PRO A 123 -4.14 -18.67 5.85
C PRO A 123 -5.13 -18.55 4.68
N ILE A 124 -4.88 -19.26 3.59
CA ILE A 124 -5.82 -19.47 2.51
C ILE A 124 -6.72 -20.65 2.87
N LEU A 125 -8.04 -20.42 2.88
CA LEU A 125 -8.98 -21.45 3.28
C LEU A 125 -9.11 -22.52 2.20
N ARG A 126 -9.13 -23.78 2.63
CA ARG A 126 -9.25 -24.95 1.77
C ARG A 126 -10.46 -25.78 2.17
N ASP A 127 -11.00 -26.55 1.21
CA ASP A 127 -12.05 -27.53 1.47
C ASP A 127 -11.47 -28.83 2.08
N GLU A 128 -12.35 -29.81 2.36
CA GLU A 128 -11.97 -31.11 2.93
C GLU A 128 -11.03 -31.93 2.01
N GLN A 129 -11.00 -31.61 0.72
CA GLN A 129 -10.10 -32.23 -0.26
C GLN A 129 -8.80 -31.44 -0.48
N GLY A 130 -8.56 -30.38 0.33
CA GLY A 130 -7.35 -29.54 0.25
C GLY A 130 -7.35 -28.52 -0.89
N ARG A 131 -8.46 -28.35 -1.62
CA ARG A 131 -8.58 -27.38 -2.71
C ARG A 131 -8.91 -25.99 -2.17
N ILE A 132 -8.41 -24.93 -2.83
CA ILE A 132 -8.73 -23.55 -2.46
C ILE A 132 -10.25 -23.35 -2.41
N ARG A 133 -10.72 -22.77 -1.31
CA ARG A 133 -12.15 -22.48 -1.12
C ARG A 133 -12.49 -21.17 -1.81
N TYR A 134 -13.25 -21.26 -2.88
CA TYR A 134 -13.80 -20.10 -3.57
C TYR A 134 -15.03 -19.56 -2.85
N ARG A 135 -15.15 -18.24 -2.80
CA ARG A 135 -16.34 -17.54 -2.33
C ARG A 135 -17.25 -17.13 -3.50
N GLY A 136 -16.64 -16.81 -4.63
CA GLY A 136 -17.29 -16.48 -5.89
C GLY A 136 -16.54 -17.08 -7.06
N LYS A 137 -16.71 -16.50 -8.25
CA LYS A 137 -16.08 -17.02 -9.47
C LYS A 137 -14.57 -16.72 -9.51
N TRP A 138 -14.16 -15.59 -8.94
CA TRP A 138 -12.80 -15.05 -8.97
C TRP A 138 -12.25 -14.76 -7.57
N ASP A 139 -13.00 -15.09 -6.52
CA ASP A 139 -12.69 -14.73 -5.15
C ASP A 139 -12.31 -15.96 -4.35
N ILE A 140 -11.26 -15.88 -3.58
CA ILE A 140 -10.84 -16.95 -2.65
C ILE A 140 -11.01 -16.51 -1.20
N SER A 141 -11.35 -17.46 -0.33
CA SER A 141 -11.56 -17.21 1.09
C SER A 141 -10.24 -17.23 1.86
N ILE A 142 -10.05 -16.28 2.77
CA ILE A 142 -8.87 -16.15 3.62
C ILE A 142 -9.25 -15.80 5.07
N HIS A 143 -8.31 -15.92 5.99
CA HIS A 143 -8.36 -15.27 7.31
C HIS A 143 -7.67 -13.90 7.21
N GLY A 144 -8.41 -12.91 6.73
CA GLY A 144 -7.88 -11.63 6.30
C GLY A 144 -7.49 -10.66 7.41
N GLU A 145 -7.84 -10.95 8.67
CA GLU A 145 -7.36 -10.18 9.81
C GLU A 145 -5.83 -10.24 9.97
N GLN A 146 -5.21 -11.28 9.41
CA GLN A 146 -3.75 -11.47 9.42
C GLN A 146 -3.06 -10.86 8.19
N LEU A 147 -3.80 -10.55 7.12
CA LEU A 147 -3.23 -10.07 5.87
C LEU A 147 -2.34 -8.83 6.06
N LYS A 148 -2.87 -7.82 6.72
CA LYS A 148 -2.11 -6.57 6.90
C LYS A 148 -0.91 -6.71 7.84
N PRO A 149 -1.00 -7.35 9.01
CA PRO A 149 0.17 -7.65 9.84
C PRO A 149 1.28 -8.39 9.08
N ILE A 150 0.95 -9.48 8.38
CA ILE A 150 1.90 -10.27 7.60
C ILE A 150 2.66 -9.40 6.59
N MET A 151 1.95 -8.62 5.80
CA MET A 151 2.56 -7.74 4.81
C MET A 151 3.44 -6.65 5.43
N ALA A 152 3.01 -6.08 6.56
CA ALA A 152 3.78 -5.07 7.26
C ALA A 152 5.07 -5.66 7.86
N GLU A 153 4.97 -6.85 8.44
CA GLU A 153 6.13 -7.58 8.96
C GLU A 153 7.14 -7.89 7.85
N LYS A 154 6.69 -8.34 6.67
CA LYS A 154 7.57 -8.57 5.53
C LYS A 154 8.26 -7.30 5.04
N ALA A 155 7.56 -6.18 4.96
CA ALA A 155 8.17 -4.90 4.64
C ALA A 155 9.22 -4.46 5.67
N LEU A 156 8.98 -4.70 6.96
CA LEU A 156 9.94 -4.42 8.02
C LEU A 156 11.15 -5.39 7.98
N GLU A 157 10.91 -6.67 7.79
CA GLU A 157 11.94 -7.70 7.63
C GLU A 157 12.86 -7.45 6.42
N SER A 158 12.34 -6.81 5.37
CA SER A 158 13.12 -6.40 4.21
C SER A 158 14.06 -5.22 4.47
N GLY A 159 14.03 -4.64 5.68
CA GLY A 159 14.89 -3.53 6.08
C GLY A 159 14.32 -2.15 5.73
N ALA A 160 13.05 -2.04 5.39
CA ALA A 160 12.44 -0.74 5.12
C ALA A 160 12.32 0.13 6.38
N ASP A 161 12.78 1.39 6.30
CA ASP A 161 12.58 2.40 7.32
C ASP A 161 11.16 2.94 7.25
N VAL A 162 10.40 2.88 8.35
CA VAL A 162 8.99 3.28 8.37
C VAL A 162 8.76 4.51 9.24
N TYR A 163 8.28 5.57 8.62
CA TYR A 163 7.86 6.80 9.28
C TYR A 163 6.34 6.78 9.46
N ASN A 164 5.90 6.20 10.57
CA ASN A 164 4.48 6.17 10.95
C ASN A 164 3.98 7.54 11.41
N ARG A 165 2.70 7.83 11.18
CA ARG A 165 2.06 9.09 11.55
C ARG A 165 2.62 10.32 10.84
N VAL A 166 3.22 10.13 9.67
CA VAL A 166 3.69 11.21 8.81
C VAL A 166 2.81 11.31 7.57
N THR A 167 2.10 12.43 7.45
CA THR A 167 1.16 12.67 6.35
C THR A 167 1.86 13.40 5.22
N ALA A 168 1.90 12.79 4.03
CA ALA A 168 2.40 13.43 2.82
C ALA A 168 1.48 14.58 2.38
N THR A 169 2.06 15.73 2.06
CA THR A 169 1.32 16.92 1.62
C THR A 169 1.66 17.34 0.19
N ALA A 170 2.89 17.08 -0.26
CA ALA A 170 3.31 17.41 -1.61
C ALA A 170 4.46 16.53 -2.08
N LEU A 171 4.57 16.35 -3.39
CA LEU A 171 5.77 15.83 -4.04
C LEU A 171 6.79 16.97 -4.25
N ILE A 172 8.06 16.62 -4.14
CA ILE A 172 9.15 17.55 -4.46
C ILE A 172 9.52 17.32 -5.92
N MET A 173 9.34 18.36 -6.72
CA MET A 173 9.65 18.33 -8.15
C MET A 173 10.86 19.21 -8.45
N HIS A 174 11.80 18.69 -9.23
CA HIS A 174 12.95 19.43 -9.74
C HIS A 174 13.13 19.09 -11.23
N GLU A 175 13.13 20.09 -12.09
CA GLU A 175 13.28 19.95 -13.54
C GLU A 175 12.36 18.86 -14.16
N GLY A 176 11.10 18.85 -13.73
CA GLY A 176 10.09 17.89 -14.21
C GLY A 176 10.23 16.46 -13.65
N ARG A 177 11.17 16.21 -12.72
CA ARG A 177 11.36 14.91 -12.08
C ARG A 177 10.93 14.97 -10.62
N CYS A 178 10.31 13.89 -10.12
CA CYS A 178 10.04 13.74 -8.70
C CYS A 178 11.33 13.36 -7.97
N THR A 179 11.72 14.16 -6.98
CA THR A 179 12.94 13.97 -6.17
C THR A 179 12.63 13.70 -4.72
N GLY A 180 11.36 13.41 -4.40
CA GLY A 180 10.92 13.07 -3.05
C GLY A 180 9.56 13.60 -2.71
N ALA A 181 9.28 13.70 -1.43
CA ALA A 181 8.03 14.23 -0.89
C ALA A 181 8.26 14.99 0.40
N MET A 182 7.29 15.80 0.79
CA MET A 182 7.27 16.50 2.07
C MET A 182 5.95 16.27 2.80
N GLY A 183 5.97 16.46 4.10
CA GLY A 183 4.80 16.29 4.93
C GLY A 183 5.05 16.66 6.39
N PHE A 184 4.12 16.29 7.25
CA PHE A 184 4.20 16.58 8.66
C PHE A 184 3.84 15.39 9.53
N GLY A 185 4.46 15.28 10.68
CA GLY A 185 4.16 14.31 11.72
C GLY A 185 2.97 14.75 12.55
N VAL A 186 1.90 13.95 12.56
CA VAL A 186 0.66 14.29 13.28
C VAL A 186 0.76 14.11 14.80
N ARG A 187 1.83 13.51 15.30
CA ARG A 187 2.05 13.31 16.73
C ARG A 187 3.16 14.18 17.30
N ASP A 188 4.24 14.36 16.55
CA ASP A 188 5.43 15.07 16.99
C ASP A 188 5.45 16.53 16.52
N GLY A 189 4.58 16.88 15.56
CA GLY A 189 4.47 18.23 15.02
C GLY A 189 5.67 18.67 14.19
N LYS A 190 6.52 17.74 13.75
CA LYS A 190 7.68 18.02 12.92
C LYS A 190 7.29 18.10 11.44
N PHE A 191 8.08 18.88 10.69
CA PHE A 191 8.02 18.87 9.24
C PHE A 191 9.06 17.90 8.69
N TYR A 192 8.66 17.10 7.70
CA TYR A 192 9.49 16.07 7.10
C TYR A 192 9.74 16.36 5.63
N ILE A 193 11.00 16.25 5.22
CA ILE A 193 11.45 16.32 3.83
C ILE A 193 12.15 15.01 3.51
N PHE A 194 11.54 14.22 2.65
CA PHE A 194 12.15 12.98 2.13
C PHE A 194 12.75 13.28 0.76
N ARG A 195 14.05 13.10 0.61
CA ARG A 195 14.75 13.17 -0.66
C ARG A 195 15.01 11.78 -1.17
N ALA A 196 14.62 11.49 -2.39
CA ALA A 196 14.66 10.14 -2.95
C ALA A 196 15.10 10.14 -4.41
N LYS A 197 15.77 9.06 -4.82
CA LYS A 197 16.13 8.84 -6.24
C LYS A 197 14.89 8.42 -7.04
N ALA A 198 13.97 7.67 -6.40
CA ALA A 198 12.68 7.28 -6.96
C ALA A 198 11.57 7.37 -5.90
N THR A 199 10.34 7.65 -6.34
CA THR A 199 9.18 7.75 -5.45
C THR A 199 8.01 6.95 -6.01
N VAL A 200 7.46 6.07 -5.17
CA VAL A 200 6.23 5.32 -5.47
C VAL A 200 5.08 5.90 -4.67
N VAL A 201 3.99 6.23 -5.36
CA VAL A 201 2.75 6.73 -4.74
C VAL A 201 1.78 5.57 -4.61
N SER A 202 1.59 5.06 -3.38
CA SER A 202 0.72 3.93 -3.04
C SER A 202 -0.37 4.33 -2.02
N THR A 203 -0.95 5.51 -2.23
CA THR A 203 -1.87 6.17 -1.30
C THR A 203 -3.30 5.61 -1.32
N GLY A 204 -3.56 4.58 -2.10
CA GLY A 204 -4.87 3.95 -2.23
C GLY A 204 -5.84 4.70 -3.14
N GLY A 205 -7.10 4.32 -3.09
CA GLY A 205 -8.16 4.95 -3.89
C GLY A 205 -8.51 6.36 -3.40
N ALA A 206 -8.92 7.22 -4.33
CA ALA A 206 -9.28 8.63 -4.10
C ALA A 206 -10.75 8.83 -3.67
N GLY A 207 -11.40 7.78 -3.15
CA GLY A 207 -12.84 7.78 -2.82
C GLY A 207 -13.28 8.97 -1.97
N THR A 208 -12.52 9.29 -0.92
CA THR A 208 -12.84 10.40 0.00
C THR A 208 -12.75 11.80 -0.60
N LEU A 209 -12.26 11.94 -1.82
CA LEU A 209 -12.27 13.22 -2.56
C LEU A 209 -13.64 13.53 -3.19
N TYR A 210 -14.53 12.56 -3.24
CA TYR A 210 -15.85 12.70 -3.86
C TYR A 210 -16.93 12.86 -2.79
N LYS A 211 -17.99 13.60 -3.13
CA LYS A 211 -19.15 13.81 -2.25
C LYS A 211 -19.88 12.50 -1.92
N SER A 212 -19.89 11.57 -2.86
CA SER A 212 -20.48 10.24 -2.70
C SER A 212 -19.48 9.19 -3.18
N TYR A 213 -19.22 8.18 -2.35
CA TYR A 213 -18.33 7.05 -2.66
C TYR A 213 -18.81 5.80 -1.88
N THR A 214 -18.44 4.64 -2.33
CA THR A 214 -18.72 3.34 -1.70
C THR A 214 -17.45 2.76 -1.09
#